data_71eb2a23511536101efc506f14cd2673
#
_entry.id   71eb2a23511536101efc506f14cd2673
#
_cell.length_a   1.000
_cell.length_b   1.000
_cell.length_c   1.000
_cell.angle_alpha   90.00
_cell.angle_beta   90.00
_cell.angle_gamma   90.00
#
_symmetry.space_group_name_H-M   'P 1'
#
loop_
_entity.id
_entity.type
_entity.pdbx_description
1 polymer ?
#
loop_
_entity_poly.entity_id
_entity_poly.type
_entity_poly.pdbx_seq_one_letter_code
_entity_poly.pdbx_strand_id
1 'polypeptide(L)'
;SDELLVVINAACAEADTAWLRQNLEPSGVAIRDIKGDGVLLALQGPDAPRRLEGLAGVDLAGLPRFGHRELTLAHAEGAAAGARVFVGRTGYTGEDGFELLLDKEAGLALWRQLLAAGVTPCGLGARDTLRLEAAMHLYGQDMDAGTSPLEVGLAWLVHLEMPKPFIGRGVLERQSAEGVKRRLVGLELQGRAIARHGYPVLHNGAVVGEVTSGSWAPSLGKAIALALVPSELARLGSELAVEIRGRSEPATVVRRPFYRR
;
A
#
# COMPACT_ATOMS: atom_id res chain seq x y z
N SER A 1 -12.46 -17.53 14.93
CA SER A 1 -11.48 -16.80 15.74
C SER A 1 -12.17 -15.62 16.38
N ASP A 2 -12.00 -15.49 17.67
CA ASP A 2 -12.59 -14.40 18.47
C ASP A 2 -11.62 -13.21 18.59
N GLU A 3 -10.51 -13.25 17.87
CA GLU A 3 -9.46 -12.24 17.89
C GLU A 3 -9.09 -11.82 16.44
N LEU A 4 -8.89 -10.51 16.24
CA LEU A 4 -8.44 -9.91 15.00
C LEU A 4 -7.16 -9.11 15.26
N LEU A 5 -6.14 -9.31 14.43
CA LEU A 5 -4.95 -8.47 14.40
C LEU A 5 -5.15 -7.39 13.33
N VAL A 6 -5.09 -6.12 13.74
CA VAL A 6 -5.20 -4.98 12.83
C VAL A 6 -3.85 -4.26 12.77
N VAL A 7 -3.28 -4.19 11.57
CA VAL A 7 -2.06 -3.42 11.31
C VAL A 7 -2.47 -2.08 10.72
N ILE A 8 -2.19 -0.99 11.43
CA ILE A 8 -2.55 0.38 11.03
C ILE A 8 -1.31 1.18 10.64
N ASN A 9 -1.48 2.19 9.79
CA ASN A 9 -0.39 3.08 9.40
C ASN A 9 0.14 3.85 10.61
N ALA A 10 1.46 3.90 10.77
CA ALA A 10 2.08 4.58 11.91
C ALA A 10 1.68 6.07 12.03
N ALA A 11 1.56 6.77 10.89
CA ALA A 11 1.14 8.18 10.86
C ALA A 11 -0.33 8.40 11.26
N CYS A 12 -1.17 7.36 11.18
CA CYS A 12 -2.60 7.42 11.49
C CYS A 12 -2.93 6.72 12.83
N ALA A 13 -1.93 6.18 13.52
CA ALA A 13 -2.13 5.27 14.65
C ALA A 13 -3.03 5.85 15.76
N GLU A 14 -2.86 7.11 16.10
CA GLU A 14 -3.66 7.78 17.13
C GLU A 14 -5.13 7.92 16.69
N ALA A 15 -5.36 8.48 15.50
CA ALA A 15 -6.70 8.70 14.96
C ALA A 15 -7.45 7.38 14.71
N ASP A 16 -6.79 6.41 14.11
CA ASP A 16 -7.37 5.10 13.80
C ASP A 16 -7.70 4.33 15.09
N THR A 17 -6.80 4.35 16.08
CA THR A 17 -7.05 3.71 17.39
C THR A 17 -8.22 4.37 18.12
N ALA A 18 -8.29 5.70 18.12
CA ALA A 18 -9.39 6.43 18.75
C ALA A 18 -10.73 6.09 18.08
N TRP A 19 -10.75 6.03 16.73
CA TRP A 19 -11.94 5.68 15.98
C TRP A 19 -12.38 4.23 16.23
N LEU A 20 -11.45 3.28 16.26
CA LEU A 20 -11.74 1.89 16.57
C LEU A 20 -12.33 1.74 17.96
N ARG A 21 -11.75 2.37 18.97
CA ARG A 21 -12.26 2.36 20.33
C ARG A 21 -13.67 2.95 20.42
N GLN A 22 -13.87 4.13 19.84
CA GLN A 22 -15.17 4.80 19.85
C GLN A 22 -16.29 3.93 19.27
N ASN A 23 -16.01 3.11 18.26
CA ASN A 23 -17.02 2.34 17.53
C ASN A 23 -17.15 0.87 18.01
N LEU A 24 -16.11 0.29 18.59
CA LEU A 24 -16.09 -1.13 18.95
C LEU A 24 -16.21 -1.40 20.45
N GLU A 25 -15.58 -0.60 21.31
CA GLU A 25 -15.67 -0.80 22.78
C GLU A 25 -17.10 -0.76 23.33
N PRO A 26 -18.03 0.09 22.83
CA PRO A 26 -19.42 0.06 23.25
C PRO A 26 -20.13 -1.26 22.97
N SER A 27 -19.62 -2.06 22.03
CA SER A 27 -20.12 -3.40 21.68
C SER A 27 -19.45 -4.53 22.47
N GLY A 28 -18.61 -4.19 23.48
CA GLY A 28 -17.91 -5.16 24.32
C GLY A 28 -16.63 -5.74 23.71
N VAL A 29 -16.12 -5.16 22.63
CA VAL A 29 -14.85 -5.56 22.01
C VAL A 29 -13.69 -4.93 22.78
N ALA A 30 -12.79 -5.77 23.32
CA ALA A 30 -11.57 -5.30 23.95
C ALA A 30 -10.49 -4.99 22.89
N ILE A 31 -9.88 -3.81 22.96
CA ILE A 31 -8.80 -3.40 22.06
C ILE A 31 -7.49 -3.32 22.84
N ARG A 32 -6.51 -4.10 22.42
CA ARG A 32 -5.16 -4.11 22.97
C ARG A 32 -4.16 -3.56 21.96
N ASP A 33 -3.41 -2.54 22.32
CA ASP A 33 -2.26 -2.07 21.56
C ASP A 33 -1.04 -2.94 21.90
N ILE A 34 -0.46 -3.59 20.88
CA ILE A 34 0.72 -4.45 20.99
C ILE A 34 1.96 -3.84 20.33
N LYS A 35 1.90 -2.56 19.97
CA LYS A 35 2.96 -1.86 19.23
C LYS A 35 4.27 -1.74 20.02
N GLY A 36 4.23 -1.62 21.35
CA GLY A 36 5.37 -1.20 22.17
C GLY A 36 6.58 -2.14 22.14
N ASP A 37 6.36 -3.45 22.01
CA ASP A 37 7.38 -4.49 22.21
C ASP A 37 7.73 -5.26 20.93
N GLY A 38 7.22 -4.84 19.78
CA GLY A 38 7.40 -5.53 18.51
C GLY A 38 8.09 -4.70 17.43
N VAL A 39 8.61 -5.39 16.44
CA VAL A 39 9.09 -4.82 15.18
C VAL A 39 8.36 -5.46 14.01
N LEU A 40 8.12 -4.67 12.97
CA LEU A 40 7.58 -5.14 11.71
C LEU A 40 8.68 -5.04 10.64
N LEU A 41 9.10 -6.19 10.12
CA LEU A 41 10.06 -6.29 9.03
C LEU A 41 9.33 -6.66 7.74
N ALA A 42 9.65 -5.98 6.64
CA ALA A 42 9.14 -6.32 5.31
C ALA A 42 10.26 -6.99 4.49
N LEU A 43 10.15 -8.29 4.27
CA LEU A 43 11.02 -9.08 3.40
C LEU A 43 10.32 -9.26 2.06
N GLN A 44 10.78 -8.54 1.03
CA GLN A 44 10.07 -8.41 -0.24
C GLN A 44 10.94 -8.80 -1.43
N GLY A 45 10.30 -9.22 -2.50
CA GLY A 45 10.94 -9.58 -3.75
C GLY A 45 10.85 -11.06 -4.08
N PRO A 46 11.25 -11.47 -5.30
CA PRO A 46 11.07 -12.82 -5.82
C PRO A 46 11.77 -13.91 -4.99
N ASP A 47 12.85 -13.56 -4.30
CA ASP A 47 13.61 -14.49 -3.44
C ASP A 47 13.08 -14.54 -1.99
N ALA A 48 12.12 -13.69 -1.62
CA ALA A 48 11.62 -13.60 -0.24
C ALA A 48 11.08 -14.95 0.29
N PRO A 49 10.28 -15.73 -0.48
CA PRO A 49 9.82 -17.04 -0.02
C PRO A 49 10.99 -17.97 0.33
N ARG A 50 11.93 -18.14 -0.56
CA ARG A 50 13.10 -19.00 -0.37
C ARG A 50 13.94 -18.60 0.85
N ARG A 51 14.10 -17.28 1.06
CA ARG A 51 14.84 -16.74 2.21
C ARG A 51 14.13 -17.03 3.53
N LEU A 52 12.83 -16.80 3.57
CA LEU A 52 12.06 -17.05 4.79
C LEU A 52 11.91 -18.54 5.10
N GLU A 53 11.68 -19.38 4.09
CA GLU A 53 11.63 -20.84 4.21
C GLU A 53 12.92 -21.41 4.80
N GLY A 54 14.07 -20.90 4.34
CA GLY A 54 15.37 -21.28 4.88
C GLY A 54 15.54 -20.97 6.36
N LEU A 55 15.00 -19.84 6.82
CA LEU A 55 15.07 -19.41 8.23
C LEU A 55 14.05 -20.13 9.12
N ALA A 56 12.86 -20.38 8.59
CA ALA A 56 11.77 -21.01 9.34
C ALA A 56 11.83 -22.54 9.32
N GLY A 57 12.50 -23.13 8.33
CA GLY A 57 12.55 -24.58 8.15
C GLY A 57 11.20 -25.18 7.70
N VAL A 58 10.33 -24.38 7.08
CA VAL A 58 8.99 -24.78 6.64
C VAL A 58 8.69 -24.28 5.24
N ASP A 59 7.87 -25.02 4.50
CA ASP A 59 7.34 -24.61 3.20
C ASP A 59 6.24 -23.54 3.38
N LEU A 60 6.35 -22.46 2.59
CA LEU A 60 5.39 -21.38 2.52
C LEU A 60 4.52 -21.38 1.26
N ALA A 61 4.69 -22.37 0.37
CA ALA A 61 3.91 -22.48 -0.87
C ALA A 61 2.41 -22.55 -0.61
N GLY A 62 2.00 -23.19 0.49
CA GLY A 62 0.60 -23.28 0.91
C GLY A 62 0.02 -22.02 1.55
N LEU A 63 0.82 -20.98 1.82
CA LEU A 63 0.32 -19.70 2.34
C LEU A 63 -0.14 -18.81 1.17
N PRO A 64 -1.44 -18.57 1.00
CA PRO A 64 -1.94 -17.78 -0.12
C PRO A 64 -1.55 -16.31 0.03
N ARG A 65 -1.57 -15.56 -1.06
CA ARG A 65 -1.45 -14.10 -1.01
C ARG A 65 -2.54 -13.52 -0.10
N PHE A 66 -2.19 -12.56 0.73
CA PHE A 66 -3.00 -12.01 1.83
C PHE A 66 -3.32 -13.02 2.95
N GLY A 67 -2.78 -14.23 2.89
CA GLY A 67 -2.83 -15.17 3.99
C GLY A 67 -1.83 -14.82 5.08
N HIS A 68 -2.06 -15.36 6.27
CA HIS A 68 -1.16 -15.20 7.40
C HIS A 68 -1.07 -16.48 8.22
N ARG A 69 -0.01 -16.63 8.98
CA ARG A 69 0.14 -17.68 10.01
C ARG A 69 1.26 -17.32 10.98
N GLU A 70 1.25 -17.98 12.14
CA GLU A 70 2.40 -17.96 13.04
C GLU A 70 3.40 -19.06 12.67
N LEU A 71 4.68 -18.72 12.73
CA LEU A 71 5.81 -19.61 12.50
C LEU A 71 6.79 -19.55 13.66
N THR A 72 7.67 -20.54 13.70
CA THR A 72 8.90 -20.51 14.52
C THR A 72 10.10 -20.44 13.58
N LEU A 73 11.06 -19.55 13.86
CA LEU A 73 12.29 -19.40 13.09
C LEU A 73 13.29 -20.50 13.52
N ALA A 74 13.06 -21.74 13.08
CA ALA A 74 13.77 -22.92 13.55
C ALA A 74 15.27 -22.93 13.18
N HIS A 75 15.63 -22.32 12.05
CA HIS A 75 16.99 -22.29 11.52
C HIS A 75 17.65 -20.91 11.63
N ALA A 76 17.00 -19.94 12.29
CA ALA A 76 17.61 -18.67 12.60
C ALA A 76 18.62 -18.80 13.75
N GLU A 77 19.47 -17.79 13.91
CA GLU A 77 20.57 -17.79 14.90
C GLU A 77 20.39 -16.68 15.94
N GLY A 78 21.15 -16.77 17.03
CA GLY A 78 21.17 -15.78 18.11
C GLY A 78 19.79 -15.58 18.73
N ALA A 79 19.39 -14.35 19.01
CA ALA A 79 18.09 -14.04 19.61
C ALA A 79 16.91 -14.34 18.68
N ALA A 80 17.12 -14.60 17.39
CA ALA A 80 16.08 -15.03 16.48
C ALA A 80 15.85 -16.54 16.48
N ALA A 81 16.76 -17.32 17.08
CA ALA A 81 16.68 -18.79 17.14
C ALA A 81 15.43 -19.23 17.91
N GLY A 82 14.55 -19.97 17.25
CA GLY A 82 13.30 -20.44 17.86
C GLY A 82 12.27 -19.34 18.16
N ALA A 83 12.50 -18.10 17.72
CA ALA A 83 11.54 -17.01 17.93
C ALA A 83 10.24 -17.27 17.17
N ARG A 84 9.11 -16.95 17.82
CA ARG A 84 7.79 -16.93 17.17
C ARG A 84 7.66 -15.66 16.33
N VAL A 85 7.13 -15.81 15.14
CA VAL A 85 6.88 -14.72 14.22
C VAL A 85 5.48 -14.84 13.61
N PHE A 86 4.71 -13.77 13.64
CA PHE A 86 3.50 -13.66 12.84
C PHE A 86 3.90 -13.23 11.43
N VAL A 87 3.52 -14.01 10.45
CA VAL A 87 3.88 -13.82 9.04
C VAL A 87 2.62 -13.55 8.23
N GLY A 88 2.56 -12.40 7.59
CA GLY A 88 1.59 -12.10 6.55
C GLY A 88 2.24 -12.16 5.17
N ARG A 89 1.64 -12.88 4.20
CA ARG A 89 2.09 -12.82 2.79
C ARG A 89 1.51 -11.58 2.13
N THR A 90 2.04 -10.45 2.54
CA THR A 90 1.63 -9.10 2.20
C THR A 90 2.86 -8.24 1.92
N GLY A 91 2.64 -7.04 1.38
CA GLY A 91 3.71 -6.10 1.12
C GLY A 91 3.24 -4.86 0.38
N TYR A 92 4.18 -3.97 0.11
CA TYR A 92 3.93 -2.66 -0.49
C TYR A 92 4.86 -2.39 -1.68
N THR A 93 5.11 -3.42 -2.49
CA THR A 93 6.10 -3.36 -3.59
C THR A 93 5.57 -3.87 -4.94
N GLY A 94 4.42 -4.53 -4.93
CA GLY A 94 3.90 -5.24 -6.12
C GLY A 94 4.56 -6.60 -6.37
N GLU A 95 5.65 -6.91 -5.68
CA GLU A 95 6.31 -8.21 -5.69
C GLU A 95 5.74 -9.14 -4.61
N ASP A 96 6.11 -10.42 -4.67
CA ASP A 96 5.85 -11.37 -3.59
C ASP A 96 6.72 -11.04 -2.37
N GLY A 97 6.21 -11.36 -1.20
CA GLY A 97 6.94 -11.07 0.01
C GLY A 97 6.11 -11.24 1.28
N PHE A 98 6.74 -10.92 2.39
CA PHE A 98 6.18 -11.13 3.71
C PHE A 98 6.41 -9.92 4.61
N GLU A 99 5.44 -9.67 5.46
CA GLU A 99 5.55 -8.78 6.61
C GLU A 99 5.63 -9.64 7.87
N LEU A 100 6.68 -9.42 8.65
CA LEU A 100 7.08 -10.25 9.79
C LEU A 100 6.95 -9.43 11.06
N LEU A 101 6.01 -9.81 11.93
CA LEU A 101 5.83 -9.18 13.24
C LEU A 101 6.41 -10.12 14.31
N LEU A 102 7.37 -9.63 15.06
CA LEU A 102 8.07 -10.37 16.11
C LEU A 102 8.60 -9.42 17.20
N ASP A 103 9.10 -9.97 18.30
CA ASP A 103 9.69 -9.14 19.35
C ASP A 103 10.93 -8.38 18.86
N LYS A 104 11.29 -7.33 19.57
CA LYS A 104 12.35 -6.40 19.16
C LYS A 104 13.71 -7.06 19.07
N GLU A 105 14.07 -7.92 20.00
CA GLU A 105 15.40 -8.54 20.04
C GLU A 105 15.57 -9.55 18.91
N ALA A 106 14.58 -10.42 18.75
CA ALA A 106 14.53 -11.37 17.64
C ALA A 106 14.51 -10.66 16.28
N GLY A 107 13.76 -9.58 16.16
CA GLY A 107 13.68 -8.78 14.95
C GLY A 107 15.01 -8.13 14.56
N LEU A 108 15.74 -7.59 15.52
CA LEU A 108 17.08 -7.05 15.28
C LEU A 108 18.08 -8.14 14.88
N ALA A 109 18.01 -9.31 15.50
CA ALA A 109 18.85 -10.45 15.13
C ALA A 109 18.53 -10.95 13.72
N LEU A 110 17.22 -11.11 13.40
CA LEU A 110 16.76 -11.52 12.07
C LEU A 110 17.18 -10.51 10.99
N TRP A 111 17.06 -9.21 11.25
CA TRP A 111 17.51 -8.16 10.33
C TRP A 111 19.01 -8.32 9.99
N ARG A 112 19.85 -8.53 11.01
CA ARG A 112 21.29 -8.73 10.79
C ARG A 112 21.60 -9.99 9.99
N GLN A 113 20.89 -11.09 10.24
CA GLN A 113 21.04 -12.34 9.48
C GLN A 113 20.63 -12.16 8.02
N LEU A 114 19.53 -11.47 7.76
CA LEU A 114 19.09 -11.18 6.39
C LEU A 114 20.13 -10.33 5.64
N LEU A 115 20.71 -9.32 6.29
CA LEU A 115 21.80 -8.53 5.71
C LEU A 115 23.05 -9.39 5.43
N ALA A 116 23.46 -10.23 6.38
CA ALA A 116 24.60 -11.14 6.21
C ALA A 116 24.36 -12.16 5.08
N ALA A 117 23.09 -12.56 4.87
CA ALA A 117 22.67 -13.43 3.77
C ALA A 117 22.53 -12.69 2.42
N GLY A 118 22.91 -11.41 2.32
CA GLY A 118 22.91 -10.62 1.11
C GLY A 118 21.54 -10.04 0.72
N VAL A 119 20.60 -9.95 1.66
CA VAL A 119 19.35 -9.20 1.43
C VAL A 119 19.67 -7.71 1.47
N THR A 120 19.29 -6.99 0.42
CA THR A 120 19.57 -5.57 0.28
C THR A 120 18.66 -4.74 1.19
N PRO A 121 19.22 -3.89 2.09
CA PRO A 121 18.41 -2.96 2.86
C PRO A 121 17.86 -1.86 1.95
N CYS A 122 16.56 -1.60 2.05
CA CYS A 122 15.87 -0.61 1.24
C CYS A 122 15.40 0.56 2.10
N GLY A 123 15.72 1.78 1.67
CA GLY A 123 15.27 3.01 2.32
C GLY A 123 13.87 3.45 1.85
N LEU A 124 13.38 4.55 2.43
CA LEU A 124 12.07 5.11 2.11
C LEU A 124 11.92 5.50 0.64
N GLY A 125 12.99 5.97 -0.01
CA GLY A 125 12.95 6.30 -1.44
C GLY A 125 12.67 5.07 -2.32
N ALA A 126 13.32 3.93 -2.03
CA ALA A 126 13.04 2.67 -2.73
C ALA A 126 11.61 2.19 -2.44
N ARG A 127 11.16 2.26 -1.19
CA ARG A 127 9.78 1.92 -0.81
C ARG A 127 8.75 2.75 -1.59
N ASP A 128 8.96 4.07 -1.68
CA ASP A 128 8.03 4.97 -2.39
C ASP A 128 8.02 4.71 -3.90
N THR A 129 9.18 4.46 -4.49
CA THR A 129 9.28 4.14 -5.92
C THR A 129 8.58 2.82 -6.24
N LEU A 130 8.86 1.76 -5.47
CA LEU A 130 8.28 0.43 -5.69
C LEU A 130 6.75 0.45 -5.51
N ARG A 131 6.25 1.07 -4.44
CA ARG A 131 4.80 1.16 -4.24
C ARG A 131 4.10 1.92 -5.36
N LEU A 132 4.73 3.02 -5.87
CA LEU A 132 4.17 3.82 -6.95
C LEU A 132 4.15 3.05 -8.26
N GLU A 133 5.22 2.32 -8.62
CA GLU A 133 5.25 1.44 -9.78
C GLU A 133 4.14 0.37 -9.72
N ALA A 134 3.86 -0.15 -8.51
CA ALA A 134 2.75 -1.05 -8.25
C ALA A 134 1.39 -0.35 -8.13
N ALA A 135 1.36 0.98 -8.25
CA ALA A 135 0.18 1.83 -8.07
C ALA A 135 -0.53 1.62 -6.72
N MET A 136 0.22 1.31 -5.68
CA MET A 136 -0.28 1.23 -4.31
C MET A 136 -0.38 2.61 -3.69
N HIS A 137 -1.50 2.86 -3.03
CA HIS A 137 -1.85 4.19 -2.47
C HIS A 137 -0.99 4.54 -1.27
N LEU A 138 -0.60 5.80 -1.17
CA LEU A 138 -0.02 6.40 0.03
C LEU A 138 -1.09 7.24 0.72
N TYR A 139 -1.50 6.82 1.93
CA TYR A 139 -2.45 7.61 2.72
C TYR A 139 -1.87 8.96 3.11
N GLY A 140 -2.67 10.00 3.01
CA GLY A 140 -2.26 11.39 3.18
C GLY A 140 -1.79 12.08 1.89
N GLN A 141 -1.67 11.31 0.78
CA GLN A 141 -1.37 11.85 -0.56
C GLN A 141 -2.37 11.38 -1.60
N ASP A 142 -2.46 10.05 -1.83
CA ASP A 142 -3.34 9.47 -2.86
C ASP A 142 -4.79 9.31 -2.38
N MET A 143 -4.98 9.31 -1.09
CA MET A 143 -6.27 9.26 -0.41
C MET A 143 -6.15 9.77 1.02
N ASP A 144 -7.25 10.23 1.57
CA ASP A 144 -7.40 10.71 2.93
C ASP A 144 -8.82 10.44 3.47
N ALA A 145 -9.17 11.02 4.62
CA ALA A 145 -10.50 10.88 5.21
C ALA A 145 -11.63 11.50 4.35
N GLY A 146 -11.31 12.40 3.41
CA GLY A 146 -12.25 13.01 2.47
C GLY A 146 -12.40 12.26 1.15
N THR A 147 -11.75 11.09 1.02
CA THR A 147 -11.70 10.32 -0.22
C THR A 147 -12.36 8.96 -0.04
N SER A 148 -13.32 8.62 -0.88
CA SER A 148 -13.96 7.31 -0.81
C SER A 148 -13.13 6.23 -1.52
N PRO A 149 -13.26 4.94 -1.12
CA PRO A 149 -12.58 3.84 -1.82
C PRO A 149 -13.00 3.72 -3.29
N LEU A 150 -14.19 4.19 -3.67
CA LEU A 150 -14.66 4.15 -5.06
C LEU A 150 -13.95 5.19 -5.94
N GLU A 151 -13.57 6.34 -5.38
CA GLU A 151 -12.80 7.37 -6.09
C GLU A 151 -11.38 6.92 -6.42
N VAL A 152 -10.77 6.12 -5.56
CA VAL A 152 -9.36 5.72 -5.70
C VAL A 152 -9.17 4.31 -6.27
N GLY A 153 -10.24 3.65 -6.71
CA GLY A 153 -10.16 2.34 -7.36
C GLY A 153 -10.01 1.18 -6.38
N LEU A 154 -10.44 1.35 -5.13
CA LEU A 154 -10.50 0.32 -4.09
C LEU A 154 -11.90 -0.29 -3.93
N ALA A 155 -12.75 -0.17 -4.97
CA ALA A 155 -14.11 -0.72 -4.95
C ALA A 155 -14.14 -2.24 -4.66
N TRP A 156 -13.09 -2.96 -5.05
CA TRP A 156 -12.96 -4.41 -4.83
C TRP A 156 -12.85 -4.80 -3.34
N LEU A 157 -12.54 -3.85 -2.45
CA LEU A 157 -12.54 -4.03 -0.99
C LEU A 157 -13.92 -3.78 -0.37
N VAL A 158 -14.86 -3.24 -1.13
CA VAL A 158 -16.17 -2.83 -0.64
C VAL A 158 -17.22 -3.86 -1.07
N HIS A 159 -17.68 -4.66 -0.12
CA HIS A 159 -18.61 -5.76 -0.36
C HIS A 159 -20.06 -5.30 -0.14
N LEU A 160 -20.61 -4.52 -1.08
CA LEU A 160 -22.01 -4.04 -1.04
C LEU A 160 -23.01 -5.17 -1.26
N GLU A 161 -22.61 -6.27 -1.91
CA GLU A 161 -23.41 -7.47 -2.11
C GLU A 161 -23.70 -8.23 -0.81
N MET A 162 -22.88 -8.05 0.22
CA MET A 162 -23.13 -8.69 1.52
C MET A 162 -24.23 -7.96 2.29
N PRO A 163 -25.20 -8.67 2.88
CA PRO A 163 -26.34 -8.04 3.58
C PRO A 163 -25.94 -7.42 4.93
N LYS A 164 -24.69 -7.60 5.38
CA LYS A 164 -24.22 -7.13 6.67
C LYS A 164 -24.05 -5.60 6.67
N PRO A 165 -24.62 -4.87 7.64
CA PRO A 165 -24.42 -3.44 7.76
C PRO A 165 -22.98 -3.12 8.18
N PHE A 166 -22.46 -1.99 7.71
CA PHE A 166 -21.18 -1.41 8.14
C PHE A 166 -21.23 0.12 8.07
N ILE A 167 -20.35 0.78 8.81
CA ILE A 167 -20.29 2.26 8.86
C ILE A 167 -19.88 2.78 7.48
N GLY A 168 -20.65 3.75 6.94
CA GLY A 168 -20.42 4.35 5.62
C GLY A 168 -21.14 3.66 4.46
N ARG A 169 -21.78 2.50 4.67
CA ARG A 169 -22.46 1.73 3.62
C ARG A 169 -23.39 2.57 2.75
N GLY A 170 -24.29 3.35 3.35
CA GLY A 170 -25.27 4.14 2.59
C GLY A 170 -24.66 5.23 1.69
N VAL A 171 -23.49 5.75 2.03
CA VAL A 171 -22.73 6.68 1.17
C VAL A 171 -22.15 5.93 -0.03
N LEU A 172 -21.54 4.76 0.21
CA LEU A 172 -20.93 3.95 -0.84
C LEU A 172 -21.97 3.36 -1.80
N GLU A 173 -23.15 2.98 -1.32
CA GLU A 173 -24.28 2.55 -2.17
C GLU A 173 -24.72 3.66 -3.12
N ARG A 174 -24.89 4.91 -2.62
CA ARG A 174 -25.21 6.05 -3.49
C ARG A 174 -24.10 6.31 -4.51
N GLN A 175 -22.83 6.36 -4.10
CA GLN A 175 -21.73 6.55 -5.02
C GLN A 175 -21.60 5.42 -6.05
N SER A 176 -21.94 4.19 -5.68
CA SER A 176 -21.94 3.06 -6.62
C SER A 176 -23.04 3.20 -7.67
N ALA A 177 -24.22 3.70 -7.29
CA ALA A 177 -25.35 3.89 -8.18
C ALA A 177 -25.22 5.12 -9.09
N GLU A 178 -24.78 6.24 -8.53
CA GLU A 178 -24.69 7.54 -9.22
C GLU A 178 -23.34 7.76 -9.93
N GLY A 179 -22.32 6.99 -9.57
CA GLY A 179 -20.94 7.19 -9.95
C GLY A 179 -20.23 8.20 -9.03
N VAL A 180 -18.90 8.23 -9.13
CA VAL A 180 -18.05 9.20 -8.41
C VAL A 180 -17.70 10.38 -9.31
N LYS A 181 -17.58 11.56 -8.74
CA LYS A 181 -17.28 12.80 -9.50
C LYS A 181 -15.82 12.87 -9.97
N ARG A 182 -14.91 12.25 -9.23
CA ARG A 182 -13.46 12.23 -9.52
C ARG A 182 -12.92 10.82 -9.37
N ARG A 183 -11.81 10.54 -10.06
CA ARG A 183 -11.14 9.25 -10.00
C ARG A 183 -9.63 9.42 -9.92
N LEU A 184 -9.00 8.58 -9.12
CA LEU A 184 -7.56 8.43 -9.15
C LEU A 184 -7.15 7.66 -10.41
N VAL A 185 -6.27 8.25 -11.21
CA VAL A 185 -5.74 7.67 -12.46
C VAL A 185 -4.24 7.49 -12.39
N GLY A 186 -3.69 6.60 -13.22
CA GLY A 186 -2.27 6.54 -13.50
C GLY A 186 -1.95 7.44 -14.70
N LEU A 187 -0.90 8.25 -14.59
CA LEU A 187 -0.37 9.08 -15.65
C LEU A 187 1.04 8.62 -16.04
N GLU A 188 1.29 8.52 -17.33
CA GLU A 188 2.64 8.41 -17.88
C GLU A 188 2.99 9.74 -18.56
N LEU A 189 4.08 10.37 -18.13
CA LEU A 189 4.57 11.62 -18.72
C LEU A 189 5.44 11.29 -19.96
N GLN A 190 5.31 12.08 -21.02
CA GLN A 190 6.03 11.83 -22.27
C GLN A 190 7.52 12.20 -22.21
N GLY A 191 7.93 13.01 -21.22
CA GLY A 191 9.30 13.46 -21.03
C GLY A 191 9.99 12.87 -19.80
N ARG A 192 11.08 13.51 -19.39
CA ARG A 192 11.84 13.19 -18.16
C ARG A 192 11.43 14.04 -16.96
N ALA A 193 10.50 14.96 -17.13
CA ALA A 193 10.01 15.80 -16.05
C ALA A 193 9.27 14.93 -15.02
N ILE A 194 9.57 15.14 -13.76
CA ILE A 194 9.00 14.35 -12.66
C ILE A 194 7.90 15.17 -12.00
N ALA A 195 6.67 14.70 -12.09
CA ALA A 195 5.55 15.24 -11.34
C ALA A 195 5.72 14.97 -9.84
N ARG A 196 5.19 15.86 -9.01
CA ARG A 196 5.20 15.74 -7.55
C ARG A 196 3.80 16.00 -7.00
N HIS A 197 3.57 15.55 -5.78
CA HIS A 197 2.34 15.86 -5.05
C HIS A 197 2.02 17.36 -5.11
N GLY A 198 0.75 17.71 -5.34
CA GLY A 198 0.27 19.06 -5.44
C GLY A 198 0.45 19.74 -6.81
N TYR A 199 1.08 19.07 -7.79
CA TYR A 199 1.20 19.68 -9.12
C TYR A 199 -0.13 19.64 -9.87
N PRO A 200 -0.55 20.76 -10.50
CA PRO A 200 -1.80 20.83 -11.24
C PRO A 200 -1.82 19.88 -12.44
N VAL A 201 -2.95 19.19 -12.62
CA VAL A 201 -3.26 18.45 -13.84
C VAL A 201 -4.12 19.34 -14.73
N LEU A 202 -3.72 19.46 -15.99
CA LEU A 202 -4.35 20.33 -16.98
C LEU A 202 -5.06 19.52 -18.05
N HIS A 203 -6.20 20.03 -18.51
CA HIS A 203 -6.87 19.61 -19.75
C HIS A 203 -7.28 20.84 -20.52
N ASN A 204 -6.85 20.95 -21.81
CA ASN A 204 -7.06 22.12 -22.66
C ASN A 204 -6.64 23.47 -22.00
N GLY A 205 -5.54 23.45 -21.23
CA GLY A 205 -5.00 24.61 -20.53
C GLY A 205 -5.69 24.99 -19.23
N ALA A 206 -6.79 24.34 -18.86
CA ALA A 206 -7.48 24.54 -17.59
C ALA A 206 -7.04 23.52 -16.53
N VAL A 207 -6.91 23.94 -15.28
CA VAL A 207 -6.65 23.04 -14.16
C VAL A 207 -7.90 22.19 -13.89
N VAL A 208 -7.75 20.88 -13.97
CA VAL A 208 -8.84 19.90 -13.79
C VAL A 208 -8.61 18.93 -12.65
N GLY A 209 -7.42 18.89 -12.07
CA GLY A 209 -7.09 17.96 -11.00
C GLY A 209 -5.71 18.21 -10.43
N GLU A 210 -5.24 17.26 -9.66
CA GLU A 210 -3.97 17.37 -8.94
C GLU A 210 -3.23 16.02 -8.93
N VAL A 211 -1.90 16.09 -9.08
CA VAL A 211 -1.01 14.95 -8.87
C VAL A 211 -0.96 14.63 -7.38
N THR A 212 -1.27 13.39 -7.03
CA THR A 212 -1.22 12.89 -5.66
C THR A 212 0.12 12.24 -5.32
N SER A 213 0.72 11.53 -6.28
CA SER A 213 2.06 10.93 -6.17
C SER A 213 2.74 10.94 -7.51
N GLY A 214 4.06 11.08 -7.54
CA GLY A 214 4.80 11.01 -8.81
C GLY A 214 6.30 10.85 -8.61
N SER A 215 6.91 10.07 -9.49
CA SER A 215 8.35 9.78 -9.47
C SER A 215 8.84 9.31 -10.83
N TRP A 216 10.14 9.24 -10.96
CA TRP A 216 10.78 8.40 -11.97
C TRP A 216 10.61 6.95 -11.57
N ALA A 217 10.17 6.09 -12.50
CA ALA A 217 10.02 4.65 -12.32
C ALA A 217 11.25 3.93 -12.90
N PRO A 218 12.22 3.49 -12.08
CA PRO A 218 13.44 2.85 -12.57
C PRO A 218 13.17 1.57 -13.36
N SER A 219 12.18 0.77 -12.93
CA SER A 219 11.82 -0.49 -13.60
C SER A 219 11.26 -0.28 -15.02
N LEU A 220 10.70 0.89 -15.28
CA LEU A 220 10.05 1.23 -16.55
C LEU A 220 10.87 2.20 -17.41
N GLY A 221 11.85 2.90 -16.82
CA GLY A 221 12.59 3.97 -17.48
C GLY A 221 11.72 5.18 -17.86
N LYS A 222 10.66 5.47 -17.08
CA LYS A 222 9.65 6.48 -17.37
C LYS A 222 9.29 7.31 -16.14
N ALA A 223 8.78 8.53 -16.35
CA ALA A 223 8.14 9.32 -15.32
C ALA A 223 6.66 8.93 -15.22
N ILE A 224 6.22 8.57 -14.03
CA ILE A 224 4.85 8.16 -13.74
C ILE A 224 4.26 8.96 -12.60
N ALA A 225 2.93 9.06 -12.56
CA ALA A 225 2.23 9.71 -11.47
C ALA A 225 0.86 9.07 -11.22
N LEU A 226 0.34 9.26 -10.01
CA LEU A 226 -1.06 9.12 -9.68
C LEU A 226 -1.67 10.51 -9.57
N ALA A 227 -2.90 10.68 -10.02
CA ALA A 227 -3.59 11.96 -9.97
C ALA A 227 -5.10 11.77 -9.77
N LEU A 228 -5.74 12.68 -9.05
CA LEU A 228 -7.20 12.79 -8.96
C LEU A 228 -7.70 13.74 -10.05
N VAL A 229 -8.54 13.22 -10.92
CA VAL A 229 -9.13 13.97 -12.04
C VAL A 229 -10.65 13.73 -12.13
N PRO A 230 -11.45 14.58 -12.79
CA PRO A 230 -12.86 14.35 -13.08
C PRO A 230 -13.08 13.00 -13.76
N SER A 231 -14.17 12.32 -13.42
CA SER A 231 -14.43 10.96 -13.90
C SER A 231 -14.54 10.85 -15.42
N GLU A 232 -14.98 11.89 -16.09
CA GLU A 232 -15.06 11.96 -17.56
C GLU A 232 -13.68 11.97 -18.24
N LEU A 233 -12.64 12.43 -17.54
CA LEU A 233 -11.25 12.46 -18.03
C LEU A 233 -10.44 11.21 -17.62
N ALA A 234 -11.02 10.31 -16.84
CA ALA A 234 -10.32 9.15 -16.29
C ALA A 234 -10.22 7.95 -17.26
N ARG A 235 -10.56 8.12 -18.53
CA ARG A 235 -10.51 7.05 -19.55
C ARG A 235 -9.06 6.77 -19.94
N LEU A 236 -8.75 5.50 -20.16
CA LEU A 236 -7.44 5.09 -20.69
C LEU A 236 -7.18 5.77 -22.04
N GLY A 237 -6.00 6.32 -22.22
CA GLY A 237 -5.61 7.09 -23.40
C GLY A 237 -6.03 8.54 -23.39
N SER A 238 -6.76 9.04 -22.36
CA SER A 238 -7.03 10.48 -22.24
C SER A 238 -5.72 11.27 -22.20
N GLU A 239 -5.64 12.31 -23.01
CA GLU A 239 -4.49 13.22 -23.07
C GLU A 239 -4.72 14.35 -22.06
N LEU A 240 -3.79 14.48 -21.15
CA LEU A 240 -3.71 15.48 -20.11
C LEU A 240 -2.34 16.12 -20.12
N ALA A 241 -2.12 17.08 -19.25
CA ALA A 241 -0.78 17.58 -18.98
C ALA A 241 -0.61 17.83 -17.48
N VAL A 242 0.63 17.86 -17.03
CA VAL A 242 0.97 18.27 -15.66
C VAL A 242 1.76 19.56 -15.71
N GLU A 243 1.37 20.55 -14.93
CA GLU A 243 2.15 21.77 -14.80
C GLU A 243 3.35 21.53 -13.89
N ILE A 244 4.55 21.57 -14.48
CA ILE A 244 5.80 21.34 -13.76
C ILE A 244 6.68 22.57 -13.92
N ARG A 245 6.87 23.32 -12.83
CA ARG A 245 7.71 24.54 -12.81
C ARG A 245 7.31 25.54 -13.90
N GLY A 246 6.00 25.77 -14.09
CA GLY A 246 5.45 26.68 -15.07
C GLY A 246 5.47 26.19 -16.51
N ARG A 247 5.74 24.90 -16.74
CA ARG A 247 5.67 24.26 -18.06
C ARG A 247 4.58 23.18 -18.07
N SER A 248 3.84 23.13 -19.14
CA SER A 248 2.85 22.08 -19.38
C SER A 248 3.55 20.86 -20.00
N GLU A 249 3.68 19.80 -19.20
CA GLU A 249 4.33 18.54 -19.62
C GLU A 249 3.23 17.54 -20.00
N PRO A 250 3.21 17.05 -21.26
CA PRO A 250 2.19 16.12 -21.72
C PRO A 250 2.19 14.81 -20.92
N ALA A 251 1.00 14.33 -20.61
CA ALA A 251 0.79 13.08 -19.90
C ALA A 251 -0.42 12.34 -20.44
N THR A 252 -0.38 11.01 -20.39
CA THR A 252 -1.46 10.14 -20.87
C THR A 252 -1.98 9.30 -19.72
N VAL A 253 -3.30 9.15 -19.62
CA VAL A 253 -3.93 8.23 -18.65
C VAL A 253 -3.64 6.80 -19.06
N VAL A 254 -3.00 6.04 -18.17
CA VAL A 254 -2.57 4.65 -18.42
C VAL A 254 -3.17 3.67 -17.41
N ARG A 255 -3.10 2.39 -17.76
CA ARG A 255 -3.55 1.31 -16.88
C ARG A 255 -2.68 1.22 -15.64
N ARG A 256 -3.31 0.98 -14.50
CA ARG A 256 -2.65 0.62 -13.24
C ARG A 256 -2.76 -0.89 -12.97
N PRO A 257 -1.77 -1.52 -12.29
CA PRO A 257 -0.47 -0.97 -11.91
C PRO A 257 0.39 -0.68 -13.15
N PHE A 258 1.38 0.23 -12.97
CA PHE A 258 2.33 0.58 -14.03
C PHE A 258 3.30 -0.56 -14.32
N TYR A 259 3.80 -1.21 -13.25
CA TYR A 259 4.63 -2.40 -13.30
C TYR A 259 3.81 -3.64 -12.91
N ARG A 260 3.97 -4.70 -13.69
CA ARG A 260 3.46 -6.05 -13.41
C ARG A 260 4.55 -7.06 -13.69
N ARG A 261 4.72 -7.97 -12.77
CA ARG A 261 5.55 -9.15 -12.98
C ARG A 261 4.78 -10.24 -13.71
#